data_cfddac81518abe69e26dde5b578ef1d8
#
_entry.id   cfddac81518abe69e26dde5b578ef1d8
#
_cell.length_a   1.000
_cell.length_b   1.000
_cell.length_c   1.000
_cell.angle_alpha   90.00
_cell.angle_beta   90.00
_cell.angle_gamma   90.00
#
_symmetry.space_group_name_H-M   'P 1'
#
loop_
_entity.id
_entity.type
_entity.pdbx_description
1 polymer ?
#
loop_
_entity_poly.entity_id
_entity_poly.type
_entity_poly.pdbx_seq_one_letter_code
_entity_poly.pdbx_strand_id
1 'polypeptide(L)' 'EAMEAPLPLSGRIDHFNESRGYGFVKDAENGEKYFFHISSAPEDIAEGDMVTFEIERGTRGMNAVRISIINKVNK' A
#
# COMPACT_ATOMS: atom_id res chain seq x y z
N GLU A 1 -10.66 20.27 17.27
CA GLU A 1 -10.43 19.85 16.95
C GLU A 1 -10.14 18.80 16.72
N ALA A 2 -10.44 18.44 16.52
CA ALA A 2 -10.11 17.29 16.57
C ALA A 2 -9.31 16.89 15.60
N MET A 3 -8.62 16.34 15.85
CA MET A 3 -7.83 15.96 15.05
C MET A 3 -7.99 14.68 14.78
N GLU A 4 -8.53 14.29 13.93
CA GLU A 4 -8.55 13.05 13.68
C GLU A 4 -7.55 12.55 12.81
N ALA A 5 -7.09 11.41 12.94
CA ALA A 5 -6.16 10.77 12.08
C ALA A 5 -6.81 10.55 10.77
N PRO A 6 -6.11 10.72 9.70
CA PRO A 6 -6.67 10.44 8.39
C PRO A 6 -7.05 9.00 8.27
N LEU A 7 -8.11 8.72 7.57
CA LEU A 7 -8.50 7.36 7.34
C LEU A 7 -7.55 6.70 6.38
N PRO A 8 -7.24 5.43 6.57
CA PRO A 8 -6.37 4.75 5.62
C PRO A 8 -7.07 4.61 4.29
N LEU A 9 -6.30 4.66 3.24
CA LEU A 9 -6.81 4.46 1.90
C LEU A 9 -6.88 2.98 1.61
N SER A 10 -7.76 2.60 0.72
CA SER A 10 -7.88 1.23 0.30
C SER A 10 -7.34 1.06 -1.08
N GLY A 11 -6.73 -0.04 -1.35
CA GLY A 11 -6.21 -0.30 -2.67
C GLY A 11 -5.88 -1.76 -2.85
N ARG A 12 -5.20 -2.04 -3.95
CA ARG A 12 -4.80 -3.39 -4.27
C ARG A 12 -3.35 -3.36 -4.70
N ILE A 13 -2.62 -4.39 -4.38
CA ILE A 13 -1.22 -4.48 -4.77
C ILE A 13 -1.17 -4.71 -6.27
N ASP A 14 -0.66 -3.73 -6.99
CA ASP A 14 -0.59 -3.80 -8.44
C ASP A 14 0.66 -4.54 -8.88
N HIS A 15 1.75 -4.34 -8.19
CA HIS A 15 3.00 -4.98 -8.54
C HIS A 15 3.82 -5.17 -7.29
N PHE A 16 4.47 -6.29 -7.16
CA PHE A 16 5.32 -6.52 -6.01
C PHE A 16 6.54 -7.32 -6.44
N ASN A 17 7.70 -6.80 -6.14
CA ASN A 17 8.95 -7.47 -6.45
C ASN A 17 9.66 -7.80 -5.16
N GLU A 18 9.46 -9.02 -4.71
CA GLU A 18 10.00 -9.45 -3.45
C GLU A 18 11.52 -9.45 -3.46
N SER A 19 12.12 -9.80 -4.56
CA SER A 19 13.56 -9.84 -4.68
C SER A 19 14.18 -8.47 -4.50
N ARG A 20 13.52 -7.46 -4.97
CA ARG A 20 14.03 -6.11 -4.85
C ARG A 20 13.49 -5.38 -3.65
N GLY A 21 12.46 -5.91 -3.02
CA GLY A 21 11.93 -5.35 -1.79
C GLY A 21 11.05 -4.13 -1.97
N TYR A 22 10.33 -4.04 -3.07
CA TYR A 22 9.43 -2.93 -3.29
C TYR A 22 8.25 -3.33 -4.14
N GLY A 23 7.28 -2.47 -4.23
CA GLY A 23 6.14 -2.71 -5.10
C GLY A 23 5.34 -1.45 -5.27
N PHE A 24 4.19 -1.60 -5.91
CA PHE A 24 3.27 -0.50 -6.12
C PHE A 24 1.89 -0.92 -5.70
N VAL A 25 1.20 -0.04 -4.99
CA VAL A 25 -0.17 -0.27 -4.61
C VAL A 25 -1.03 0.71 -5.38
N LYS A 26 -2.15 0.24 -5.90
CA LYS A 26 -3.04 1.07 -6.70
C LYS A 26 -4.23 1.44 -5.84
N ASP A 27 -4.48 2.74 -5.74
CA ASP A 27 -5.59 3.25 -4.95
C ASP A 27 -6.91 2.85 -5.62
N ALA A 28 -7.81 2.26 -4.87
CA ALA A 28 -9.06 1.77 -5.42
C ALA A 28 -9.99 2.91 -5.80
N GLU A 29 -9.81 4.08 -5.22
CA GLU A 29 -10.71 5.17 -5.50
C GLU A 29 -10.29 6.01 -6.69
N ASN A 30 -9.03 6.38 -6.76
CA ASN A 30 -8.61 7.27 -7.83
C ASN A 30 -7.71 6.63 -8.86
N GLY A 31 -7.34 5.39 -8.65
CA GLY A 31 -6.51 4.68 -9.62
C GLY A 31 -5.04 5.09 -9.63
N GLU A 32 -4.63 5.88 -8.66
CA GLU A 32 -3.24 6.28 -8.60
C GLU A 32 -2.39 5.16 -8.04
N LYS A 33 -1.16 5.06 -8.48
CA LYS A 33 -0.23 4.07 -7.97
C LYS A 33 0.77 4.74 -7.07
N TYR A 34 1.09 4.07 -5.98
CA TYR A 34 2.05 4.60 -5.03
C TYR A 34 3.12 3.55 -4.77
N PHE A 35 4.34 4.01 -4.67
CA PHE A 35 5.47 3.14 -4.39
C PHE A 35 5.45 2.75 -2.91
N PHE A 36 5.82 1.52 -2.60
CA PHE A 36 6.02 1.13 -1.21
C PHE A 36 7.25 0.26 -1.11
N HIS A 37 7.88 0.31 0.04
CA HIS A 37 9.03 -0.53 0.32
C HIS A 37 8.54 -1.73 1.12
N ILE A 38 9.25 -2.84 1.02
CA ILE A 38 8.82 -4.07 1.66
C ILE A 38 8.73 -3.89 3.18
N SER A 39 9.53 -3.00 3.73
CA SER A 39 9.47 -2.76 5.16
C SER A 39 8.17 -2.11 5.61
N SER A 40 7.41 -1.54 4.68
CA SER A 40 6.12 -0.94 4.98
C SER A 40 4.97 -1.89 4.76
N ALA A 41 5.24 -3.10 4.35
CA ALA A 41 4.21 -4.06 4.00
C ALA A 41 4.34 -5.32 4.85
N PRO A 42 3.27 -6.06 5.04
CA PRO A 42 3.35 -7.31 5.78
C PRO A 42 4.14 -8.36 5.01
N GLU A 43 4.58 -9.36 5.69
CA GLU A 43 5.39 -10.40 5.09
C GLU A 43 4.65 -11.19 4.06
N ASP A 44 3.36 -11.35 4.25
CA ASP A 44 2.60 -12.17 3.33
C ASP A 44 2.04 -11.40 2.18
N ILE A 45 2.46 -10.15 1.93
CA ILE A 45 1.90 -9.37 0.86
C ILE A 45 2.20 -9.98 -0.49
N ALA A 46 1.27 -9.88 -1.40
CA ALA A 46 1.45 -10.39 -2.75
C ALA A 46 0.59 -9.59 -3.70
N GLU A 47 0.86 -9.72 -4.97
CA GLU A 47 0.10 -9.01 -5.97
C GLU A 47 -1.35 -9.43 -5.92
N GLY A 48 -2.23 -8.47 -6.07
CA GLY A 48 -3.66 -8.73 -6.06
C GLY A 48 -4.32 -8.64 -4.70
N ASP A 49 -3.53 -8.55 -3.64
CA ASP A 49 -4.09 -8.48 -2.30
C ASP A 49 -4.78 -7.14 -2.07
N MET A 50 -5.89 -7.16 -1.40
CA MET A 50 -6.56 -5.94 -1.01
C MET A 50 -5.96 -5.45 0.29
N VAL A 51 -5.57 -4.20 0.31
CA VAL A 51 -4.86 -3.65 1.45
C VAL A 51 -5.37 -2.27 1.81
N THR A 52 -5.07 -1.85 3.03
CA THR A 52 -5.21 -0.45 3.40
C THR A 52 -3.81 0.11 3.59
N PHE A 53 -3.66 1.36 3.32
CA PHE A 53 -2.35 1.99 3.43
C PHE A 53 -2.53 3.48 3.71
N GLU A 54 -1.43 4.13 4.08
CA GLU A 54 -1.40 5.57 4.28
C GLU A 54 -0.39 6.15 3.31
N ILE A 55 -0.53 7.43 3.01
CA ILE A 55 0.36 8.09 2.09
C ILE A 55 1.30 8.97 2.89
N GLU A 56 2.56 8.91 2.55
CA GLU A 56 3.55 9.74 3.18
C GLU A 56 4.41 10.38 2.11
N ARG A 57 4.70 11.64 2.24
CA ARG A 57 5.54 12.31 1.27
C ARG A 57 6.99 11.95 1.51
N GLY A 58 7.65 11.49 0.50
CA GLY A 58 9.05 11.13 0.59
C GLY A 58 9.87 11.84 -0.44
N THR A 59 11.12 11.48 -0.55
CA THR A 59 12.02 12.12 -1.49
C THR A 59 11.64 11.84 -2.91
N ARG A 60 10.98 10.72 -3.15
CA ARG A 60 10.59 10.39 -4.49
C ARG A 60 9.15 10.70 -4.76
N GLY A 61 8.50 11.42 -3.89
CA GLY A 61 7.10 11.73 -4.04
C GLY A 61 6.28 11.03 -2.99
N MET A 62 5.06 10.68 -3.32
CA MET A 62 4.17 10.06 -2.35
C MET A 62 4.43 8.57 -2.29
N ASN A 63 4.56 8.07 -1.08
CA ASN A 63 4.79 6.64 -0.86
C ASN A 63 3.67 6.07 -0.02
N ALA A 64 3.37 4.82 -0.25
CA ALA A 64 2.40 4.12 0.60
C ALA A 64 3.14 3.51 1.78
N VAL A 65 2.58 3.69 2.97
CA VAL A 65 3.21 3.18 4.19
C VAL A 65 2.15 2.52 5.04
N ARG A 66 2.57 1.80 6.04
CA ARG A 66 1.66 1.14 6.99
C ARG A 66 0.62 0.32 6.27
N ILE A 67 1.09 -0.50 5.34
CA ILE A 67 0.22 -1.32 4.53
C ILE A 67 -0.28 -2.49 5.36
N SER A 68 -1.58 -2.72 5.34
CA SER A 68 -2.20 -3.85 6.03
C SER A 68 -3.09 -4.59 5.08
N ILE A 69 -3.05 -5.89 5.11
CA ILE A 69 -3.88 -6.70 4.23
C ILE A 69 -5.28 -6.74 4.81
N ILE A 70 -6.27 -6.35 4.01
CA ILE A 70 -7.66 -6.48 4.39
C ILE A 70 -8.17 -7.82 3.98
N ASN A 71 -7.87 -8.21 2.76
CA ASN A 71 -8.41 -9.44 2.21
C ASN A 71 -7.39 -10.05 1.29
N LYS A 72 -6.99 -11.28 1.55
CA LYS A 72 -6.03 -11.94 0.73
C LYS A 72 -6.71 -12.70 -0.34
N VAL A 73 -6.22 -12.58 -1.55
CA VAL A 73 -6.73 -13.34 -2.64
C VAL A 73 -6.23 -14.73 -2.48
N ASN A 74 -7.14 -15.71 -2.34
CA ASN A 74 -6.65 -16.95 -2.10
C ASN A 74 -7.31 -17.85 -2.95
N LYS A 75 -6.87 -18.62 -3.50
CA LYS A 75 -7.30 -19.39 -4.37
C LYS A 75 -7.64 -20.35 -4.14
#